data_b6ac76ae854364554f59cd30c75fbcec
#
_entry.id   b6ac76ae854364554f59cd30c75fbcec
#
_cell.length_a   1.000
_cell.length_b   1.000
_cell.length_c   1.000
_cell.angle_alpha   90.00
_cell.angle_beta   90.00
_cell.angle_gamma   90.00
#
_symmetry.space_group_name_H-M   'P 1'
#
loop_
_entity.id
_entity.type
_entity.pdbx_description
1 polymer ?
#
loop_
_entity_poly.entity_id
_entity_poly.type
_entity_poly.pdbx_seq_one_letter_code
_entity_poly.pdbx_strand_id
1 'polypeptide(L)'
;VEELLNKFNGLVVIDEAYIDFSEQKSWLEKLNDFPNLVITQTLSKAFGLAGIRLGVCYASKEIISVLNNIKPPYNVNELTQQKAIERLQKVEEVKNEVSSIINERKNLIYKLKSISFIKTIYKTDCNFVLVKVDDATKRYNQLINKGIVVRNRTTQPLCKSCLRFTVGTEVENEKLISALEQLAVSN
;
A
#
# COMPACT_ATOMS: atom_id res chain seq x y z
N VAL A 1 12.37 -7.91 -13.82
CA VAL A 1 12.61 -6.46 -13.96
C VAL A 1 13.92 -6.19 -14.69
N GLU A 2 15.07 -6.77 -14.29
CA GLU A 2 16.37 -6.55 -14.95
C GLU A 2 16.33 -6.84 -16.45
N GLU A 3 15.71 -7.93 -16.85
CA GLU A 3 15.56 -8.27 -18.27
C GLU A 3 14.78 -7.18 -19.04
N LEU A 4 13.76 -6.59 -18.42
CA LEU A 4 13.01 -5.49 -19.00
C LEU A 4 13.89 -4.24 -19.12
N LEU A 5 14.62 -3.88 -18.05
CA LEU A 5 15.52 -2.74 -18.04
C LEU A 5 16.62 -2.82 -19.11
N ASN A 6 17.12 -4.03 -19.37
CA ASN A 6 18.16 -4.28 -20.38
C ASN A 6 17.64 -4.29 -21.83
N LYS A 7 16.36 -4.67 -22.05
CA LYS A 7 15.82 -4.87 -23.39
C LYS A 7 14.89 -3.76 -23.86
N PHE A 8 14.33 -2.97 -22.97
CA PHE A 8 13.38 -1.93 -23.30
C PHE A 8 14.07 -0.57 -23.50
N ASN A 9 13.91 0.01 -24.70
CA ASN A 9 14.55 1.27 -25.08
C ASN A 9 13.79 2.52 -24.55
N GLY A 10 12.96 2.38 -23.54
CA GLY A 10 12.21 3.45 -22.90
C GLY A 10 12.44 3.49 -21.41
N LEU A 11 11.76 4.40 -20.72
CA LEU A 11 11.81 4.48 -19.27
C LEU A 11 11.01 3.34 -18.63
N VAL A 12 11.58 2.72 -17.61
CA VAL A 12 10.91 1.73 -16.76
C VAL A 12 10.64 2.37 -15.41
N VAL A 13 9.37 2.55 -15.08
CA VAL A 13 8.96 3.14 -13.80
C VAL A 13 8.53 2.04 -12.85
N ILE A 14 9.15 1.99 -11.69
CA ILE A 14 8.78 1.06 -10.60
C ILE A 14 8.13 1.88 -9.48
N ASP A 15 6.86 1.58 -9.20
CA ASP A 15 6.14 2.17 -8.08
C ASP A 15 6.40 1.37 -6.80
N GLU A 16 7.20 1.93 -5.92
CA GLU A 16 7.55 1.36 -4.62
C GLU A 16 6.75 1.98 -3.46
N ALA A 17 5.52 2.42 -3.69
CA ALA A 17 4.70 3.04 -2.65
C ALA A 17 4.48 2.17 -1.40
N TYR A 18 4.75 0.88 -1.47
CA TYR A 18 4.57 -0.09 -0.37
C TYR A 18 5.85 -0.85 -0.02
N ILE A 19 7.01 -0.44 -0.51
CA ILE A 19 8.27 -1.16 -0.35
C ILE A 19 8.64 -1.36 1.13
N ASP A 20 8.33 -0.38 1.99
CA ASP A 20 8.63 -0.45 3.42
C ASP A 20 7.93 -1.62 4.13
N PHE A 21 6.84 -2.17 3.57
CA PHE A 21 6.10 -3.32 4.12
C PHE A 21 6.52 -4.65 3.49
N SER A 22 7.41 -4.62 2.49
CA SER A 22 7.86 -5.78 1.73
C SER A 22 9.15 -6.36 2.29
N GLU A 23 9.33 -7.67 2.12
CA GLU A 23 10.62 -8.34 2.36
C GLU A 23 11.58 -8.18 1.17
N GLN A 24 11.09 -7.62 0.05
CA GLN A 24 11.91 -7.36 -1.13
C GLN A 24 12.78 -6.12 -0.91
N LYS A 25 13.99 -6.15 -1.46
CA LYS A 25 14.86 -4.98 -1.49
C LYS A 25 14.36 -3.94 -2.49
N SER A 26 14.54 -2.67 -2.14
CA SER A 26 14.25 -1.57 -3.05
C SER A 26 15.16 -1.62 -4.28
N TRP A 27 14.60 -1.29 -5.43
CA TRP A 27 15.36 -1.09 -6.67
C TRP A 27 16.27 0.14 -6.64
N LEU A 28 16.16 0.98 -5.59
CA LEU A 28 17.12 2.06 -5.34
C LEU A 28 18.56 1.55 -5.22
N GLU A 29 18.79 0.33 -4.72
CA GLU A 29 20.12 -0.27 -4.65
C GLU A 29 20.77 -0.43 -6.03
N LYS A 30 19.97 -0.50 -7.09
CA LYS A 30 20.40 -0.69 -8.49
C LYS A 30 20.17 0.53 -9.38
N LEU A 31 19.81 1.68 -8.81
CA LEU A 31 19.46 2.87 -9.59
C LEU A 31 20.62 3.32 -10.52
N ASN A 32 21.84 3.18 -10.05
CA ASN A 32 23.04 3.59 -10.82
C ASN A 32 23.40 2.61 -11.94
N ASP A 33 22.87 1.39 -11.91
CA ASP A 33 23.17 0.35 -12.90
C ASP A 33 22.30 0.50 -14.17
N PHE A 34 21.15 1.21 -14.05
CA PHE A 34 20.16 1.32 -15.11
C PHE A 34 19.75 2.79 -15.35
N PRO A 35 20.29 3.46 -16.37
CA PRO A 35 19.99 4.88 -16.63
C PRO A 35 18.55 5.15 -17.04
N ASN A 36 17.80 4.13 -17.47
CA ASN A 36 16.39 4.19 -17.82
C ASN A 36 15.43 3.80 -16.66
N LEU A 37 15.97 3.53 -15.46
CA LEU A 37 15.17 3.21 -14.28
C LEU A 37 14.66 4.49 -13.61
N VAL A 38 13.39 4.51 -13.29
CA VAL A 38 12.71 5.50 -12.46
C VAL A 38 12.01 4.80 -11.32
N ILE A 39 12.20 5.27 -10.10
CA ILE A 39 11.54 4.71 -8.91
C ILE A 39 10.71 5.79 -8.26
N THR A 40 9.47 5.47 -7.91
CA THR A 40 8.61 6.35 -7.15
C THR A 40 8.32 5.78 -5.78
N GLN A 41 8.43 6.62 -4.75
CA GLN A 41 8.07 6.30 -3.37
C GLN A 41 7.17 7.38 -2.79
N THR A 42 6.53 7.13 -1.65
CA THR A 42 5.60 8.07 -1.04
C THR A 42 5.68 8.05 0.49
N LEU A 43 5.52 9.23 1.09
CA LEU A 43 5.35 9.35 2.54
C LEU A 43 3.90 9.07 2.99
N SER A 44 3.00 8.79 2.07
CA SER A 44 1.57 8.59 2.35
C SER A 44 1.25 7.25 3.03
N LYS A 45 2.15 6.27 3.02
CA LYS A 45 1.92 4.89 3.49
C LYS A 45 2.69 4.61 4.77
N ALA A 46 3.89 4.08 4.70
CA ALA A 46 4.70 3.72 5.86
C ALA A 46 4.95 4.90 6.81
N PHE A 47 5.15 6.08 6.27
CA PHE A 47 5.38 7.29 7.06
C PHE A 47 4.10 7.92 7.64
N GLY A 48 2.91 7.43 7.29
CA GLY A 48 1.65 7.92 7.84
C GLY A 48 1.22 9.33 7.38
N LEU A 49 1.88 9.90 6.37
CA LEU A 49 1.71 11.30 5.95
C LEU A 49 0.83 11.45 4.70
N ALA A 50 -0.26 10.69 4.58
CA ALA A 50 -1.14 10.76 3.42
C ALA A 50 -1.72 12.16 3.17
N GLY A 51 -1.96 12.95 4.23
CA GLY A 51 -2.54 14.28 4.16
C GLY A 51 -1.65 15.36 3.53
N ILE A 52 -0.32 15.21 3.61
CA ILE A 52 0.61 16.23 3.08
C ILE A 52 0.85 16.10 1.58
N ARG A 53 0.40 15.05 0.92
CA ARG A 53 0.48 14.84 -0.52
C ARG A 53 1.91 14.87 -1.08
N LEU A 54 2.85 14.18 -0.43
CA LEU A 54 4.25 14.15 -0.83
C LEU A 54 4.67 12.75 -1.31
N GLY A 55 5.25 12.71 -2.50
CA GLY A 55 5.95 11.58 -3.09
C GLY A 55 7.34 11.97 -3.52
N VAL A 56 8.18 10.98 -3.78
CA VAL A 56 9.57 11.13 -4.19
C VAL A 56 9.81 10.33 -5.46
N CYS A 57 10.54 10.92 -6.39
CA CYS A 57 11.00 10.26 -7.61
C CYS A 57 12.54 10.19 -7.60
N TYR A 58 13.08 9.02 -7.87
CA TYR A 58 14.50 8.75 -8.00
C TYR A 58 14.78 8.29 -9.43
N ALA A 59 15.73 8.90 -10.09
CA ALA A 59 16.13 8.56 -11.46
C ALA A 59 17.55 9.10 -11.75
N SER A 60 18.06 8.85 -12.96
CA SER A 60 19.33 9.44 -13.42
C SER A 60 19.26 10.97 -13.43
N LYS A 61 20.41 11.62 -13.40
CA LYS A 61 20.50 13.11 -13.40
C LYS A 61 19.80 13.73 -14.62
N GLU A 62 19.90 13.07 -15.76
CA GLU A 62 19.29 13.50 -17.03
C GLU A 62 17.76 13.51 -16.90
N ILE A 63 17.17 12.43 -16.38
CA ILE A 63 15.71 12.34 -16.18
C ILE A 63 15.25 13.37 -15.15
N ILE A 64 15.97 13.50 -14.03
CA ILE A 64 15.62 14.47 -12.97
C ILE A 64 15.73 15.91 -13.51
N SER A 65 16.71 16.21 -14.38
CA SER A 65 16.83 17.53 -15.01
C SER A 65 15.59 17.87 -15.84
N VAL A 66 15.11 16.91 -16.66
CA VAL A 66 13.87 17.10 -17.44
C VAL A 66 12.66 17.32 -16.52
N LEU A 67 12.51 16.49 -15.47
CA LEU A 67 11.41 16.64 -14.50
C LEU A 67 11.45 18.00 -13.79
N ASN A 68 12.64 18.49 -13.44
CA ASN A 68 12.80 19.81 -12.83
C ASN A 68 12.40 20.97 -13.76
N ASN A 69 12.61 20.83 -15.06
CA ASN A 69 12.21 21.84 -16.04
C ASN A 69 10.70 21.93 -16.26
N ILE A 70 9.97 20.83 -16.06
CA ILE A 70 8.52 20.76 -16.32
C ILE A 70 7.64 20.83 -15.06
N LYS A 71 8.22 20.60 -13.87
CA LYS A 71 7.45 20.69 -12.63
C LYS A 71 6.99 22.12 -12.34
N PRO A 72 5.84 22.34 -11.68
CA PRO A 72 5.47 23.65 -11.17
C PRO A 72 6.52 24.20 -10.20
N PRO A 73 6.81 25.52 -10.19
CA PRO A 73 7.86 26.11 -9.37
C PRO A 73 7.65 25.92 -7.86
N TYR A 74 6.41 25.89 -7.39
CA TYR A 74 6.04 25.73 -5.97
C TYR A 74 5.26 24.43 -5.73
N ASN A 75 5.75 23.31 -6.28
CA ASN A 75 5.07 22.03 -6.24
C ASN A 75 4.94 21.40 -4.82
N VAL A 76 5.79 21.82 -3.87
CA VAL A 76 5.75 21.37 -2.47
C VAL A 76 5.75 22.60 -1.57
N ASN A 77 4.65 22.86 -0.85
CA ASN A 77 4.55 23.98 0.06
C ASN A 77 5.39 23.77 1.33
N GLU A 78 5.65 24.86 2.05
CA GLU A 78 6.53 24.86 3.22
C GLU A 78 6.04 23.98 4.36
N LEU A 79 4.73 23.99 4.65
CA LEU A 79 4.14 23.17 5.71
C LEU A 79 4.32 21.65 5.41
N THR A 80 4.18 21.26 4.14
CA THR A 80 4.46 19.89 3.69
C THR A 80 5.91 19.54 3.92
N GLN A 81 6.85 20.43 3.57
CA GLN A 81 8.29 20.22 3.78
C GLN A 81 8.62 20.05 5.26
N GLN A 82 8.12 20.94 6.12
CA GLN A 82 8.34 20.87 7.56
C GLN A 82 7.82 19.55 8.15
N LYS A 83 6.60 19.12 7.81
CA LYS A 83 6.02 17.87 8.28
C LYS A 83 6.79 16.63 7.79
N ALA A 84 7.27 16.67 6.54
CA ALA A 84 8.10 15.61 6.00
C ALA A 84 9.43 15.50 6.76
N ILE A 85 10.12 16.62 7.00
CA ILE A 85 11.40 16.67 7.74
C ILE A 85 11.21 16.14 9.17
N GLU A 86 10.18 16.64 9.90
CA GLU A 86 9.88 16.18 11.25
C GLU A 86 9.71 14.65 11.31
N ARG A 87 9.01 14.07 10.33
CA ARG A 87 8.75 12.63 10.31
C ARG A 87 9.98 11.82 9.89
N LEU A 88 10.77 12.33 8.95
CA LEU A 88 12.01 11.68 8.50
C LEU A 88 13.08 11.63 9.60
N GLN A 89 13.04 12.54 10.58
CA GLN A 89 13.91 12.47 11.77
C GLN A 89 13.53 11.36 12.73
N LYS A 90 12.33 10.76 12.59
CA LYS A 90 11.78 9.71 13.44
C LYS A 90 11.77 8.33 12.76
N VAL A 91 12.77 8.04 11.98
CA VAL A 91 12.82 6.82 11.15
C VAL A 91 12.71 5.52 11.97
N GLU A 92 13.23 5.50 13.20
CA GLU A 92 13.11 4.33 14.07
C GLU A 92 11.68 4.12 14.58
N GLU A 93 10.92 5.20 14.85
CA GLU A 93 9.49 5.10 15.15
C GLU A 93 8.74 4.49 13.95
N VAL A 94 9.03 4.96 12.73
CA VAL A 94 8.43 4.46 11.48
C VAL A 94 8.71 2.97 11.31
N LYS A 95 9.95 2.51 11.51
CA LYS A 95 10.31 1.09 11.42
C LYS A 95 9.53 0.22 12.41
N ASN A 96 9.35 0.69 13.64
CA ASN A 96 8.58 -0.02 14.67
C ASN A 96 7.09 -0.11 14.28
N GLU A 97 6.50 0.99 13.78
CA GLU A 97 5.13 1.01 13.28
C GLU A 97 4.95 0.07 12.08
N VAL A 98 5.87 0.08 11.12
CA VAL A 98 5.87 -0.84 9.97
C VAL A 98 5.95 -2.29 10.42
N SER A 99 6.83 -2.61 11.38
CA SER A 99 6.97 -3.96 11.93
C SER A 99 5.67 -4.43 12.60
N SER A 100 5.01 -3.53 13.35
CA SER A 100 3.70 -3.81 13.96
C SER A 100 2.63 -4.09 12.90
N ILE A 101 2.57 -3.29 11.83
CA ILE A 101 1.63 -3.49 10.71
C ILE A 101 1.88 -4.83 10.01
N ILE A 102 3.15 -5.20 9.80
CA ILE A 102 3.52 -6.48 9.19
C ILE A 102 3.04 -7.65 10.06
N ASN A 103 3.23 -7.57 11.38
CA ASN A 103 2.78 -8.60 12.31
C ASN A 103 1.25 -8.70 12.33
N GLU A 104 0.56 -7.57 12.41
CA GLU A 104 -0.90 -7.52 12.36
C GLU A 104 -1.46 -8.02 11.03
N ARG A 105 -0.78 -7.76 9.91
CA ARG A 105 -1.13 -8.35 8.61
C ARG A 105 -1.10 -9.87 8.64
N LYS A 106 -0.06 -10.47 9.25
CA LYS A 106 0.07 -11.93 9.39
C LYS A 106 -1.07 -12.50 10.25
N ASN A 107 -1.36 -11.86 11.39
CA ASN A 107 -2.46 -12.24 12.29
C ASN A 107 -3.82 -12.14 11.59
N LEU A 108 -4.08 -11.03 10.90
CA LEU A 108 -5.31 -10.82 10.16
C LEU A 108 -5.50 -11.89 9.07
N ILE A 109 -4.47 -12.17 8.26
CA ILE A 109 -4.51 -13.21 7.23
C ILE A 109 -4.82 -14.58 7.84
N TYR A 110 -4.21 -14.90 8.99
CA TYR A 110 -4.48 -16.16 9.68
C TYR A 110 -5.95 -16.30 10.08
N LYS A 111 -6.52 -15.27 10.72
CA LYS A 111 -7.92 -15.26 11.17
C LYS A 111 -8.92 -15.27 9.99
N LEU A 112 -8.61 -14.58 8.90
CA LEU A 112 -9.47 -14.56 7.72
C LEU A 112 -9.67 -15.93 7.07
N LYS A 113 -8.76 -16.89 7.29
CA LYS A 113 -8.88 -18.27 6.74
C LYS A 113 -10.08 -19.04 7.30
N SER A 114 -10.56 -18.70 8.48
CA SER A 114 -11.71 -19.37 9.12
C SER A 114 -13.08 -18.85 8.63
N ILE A 115 -13.10 -17.74 7.89
CA ILE A 115 -14.34 -17.12 7.44
C ILE A 115 -14.90 -17.83 6.20
N SER A 116 -16.03 -18.51 6.34
CA SER A 116 -16.59 -19.44 5.34
C SER A 116 -16.89 -18.82 3.96
N PHE A 117 -17.29 -17.56 3.90
CA PHE A 117 -17.61 -16.88 2.65
C PHE A 117 -16.39 -16.25 1.94
N ILE A 118 -15.20 -16.28 2.55
CA ILE A 118 -13.95 -15.88 1.90
C ILE A 118 -13.46 -17.05 1.04
N LYS A 119 -13.35 -16.82 -0.26
CA LYS A 119 -12.96 -17.83 -1.25
C LYS A 119 -11.46 -17.86 -1.51
N THR A 120 -10.82 -16.67 -1.46
CA THR A 120 -9.39 -16.54 -1.73
C THR A 120 -8.83 -15.37 -0.93
N ILE A 121 -7.69 -15.55 -0.32
CA ILE A 121 -6.88 -14.48 0.27
C ILE A 121 -5.66 -14.34 -0.63
N TYR A 122 -5.49 -13.18 -1.25
CA TYR A 122 -4.38 -12.93 -2.16
C TYR A 122 -3.11 -12.60 -1.38
N LYS A 123 -1.97 -13.06 -1.89
CA LYS A 123 -0.65 -12.68 -1.35
C LYS A 123 -0.49 -11.16 -1.39
N THR A 124 0.07 -10.59 -0.33
CA THR A 124 0.25 -9.14 -0.22
C THR A 124 1.51 -8.81 0.57
N ASP A 125 2.23 -7.79 0.09
CA ASP A 125 3.32 -7.12 0.79
C ASP A 125 2.92 -5.70 1.24
N CYS A 126 1.64 -5.32 1.08
CA CYS A 126 1.12 -4.01 1.43
C CYS A 126 0.59 -3.95 2.88
N ASN A 127 0.12 -2.78 3.29
CA ASN A 127 -0.62 -2.57 4.54
C ASN A 127 -2.12 -2.88 4.42
N PHE A 128 -2.50 -3.77 3.51
CA PHE A 128 -3.87 -4.23 3.31
C PHE A 128 -3.89 -5.68 2.82
N VAL A 129 -5.04 -6.33 2.99
CA VAL A 129 -5.31 -7.68 2.46
C VAL A 129 -6.43 -7.59 1.44
N LEU A 130 -6.22 -8.15 0.26
CA LEU A 130 -7.25 -8.32 -0.75
C LEU A 130 -7.83 -9.72 -0.62
N VAL A 131 -9.16 -9.83 -0.53
CA VAL A 131 -9.86 -11.09 -0.44
C VAL A 131 -10.95 -11.18 -1.50
N LYS A 132 -11.15 -12.38 -2.05
CA LYS A 132 -12.33 -12.69 -2.87
C LYS A 132 -13.37 -13.33 -1.98
N VAL A 133 -14.60 -12.82 -2.03
CA VAL A 133 -15.72 -13.29 -1.25
C VAL A 133 -16.84 -13.85 -2.15
N ASP A 134 -17.89 -14.40 -1.55
CA ASP A 134 -19.08 -14.87 -2.26
C ASP A 134 -19.78 -13.74 -3.02
N ASP A 135 -20.16 -12.67 -2.33
CA ASP A 135 -20.78 -11.46 -2.86
C ASP A 135 -20.19 -10.22 -2.20
N ALA A 136 -19.28 -9.54 -2.89
CA ALA A 136 -18.60 -8.36 -2.34
C ALA A 136 -19.53 -7.19 -2.06
N THR A 137 -20.60 -7.01 -2.84
CA THR A 137 -21.55 -5.91 -2.63
C THR A 137 -22.38 -6.15 -1.39
N LYS A 138 -22.91 -7.39 -1.23
CA LYS A 138 -23.64 -7.81 -0.02
C LYS A 138 -22.76 -7.64 1.22
N ARG A 139 -21.55 -8.22 1.21
CA ARG A 139 -20.64 -8.20 2.36
C ARG A 139 -20.14 -6.80 2.69
N TYR A 140 -19.88 -5.97 1.69
CA TYR A 140 -19.55 -4.54 1.87
C TYR A 140 -20.65 -3.79 2.62
N ASN A 141 -21.92 -3.91 2.15
CA ASN A 141 -23.05 -3.23 2.77
C ASN A 141 -23.28 -3.72 4.22
N GLN A 142 -23.14 -5.02 4.46
CA GLN A 142 -23.25 -5.61 5.81
C GLN A 142 -22.18 -5.04 6.76
N LEU A 143 -20.92 -4.89 6.30
CA LEU A 143 -19.83 -4.31 7.11
C LEU A 143 -20.05 -2.82 7.36
N ILE A 144 -20.48 -2.05 6.36
CA ILE A 144 -20.82 -0.62 6.53
C ILE A 144 -21.93 -0.46 7.57
N ASN A 145 -22.97 -1.28 7.54
CA ASN A 145 -24.06 -1.24 8.52
C ASN A 145 -23.59 -1.56 9.95
N LYS A 146 -22.45 -2.24 10.10
CA LYS A 146 -21.78 -2.49 11.40
C LYS A 146 -20.74 -1.41 11.75
N GLY A 147 -20.65 -0.32 10.96
CA GLY A 147 -19.67 0.76 11.16
C GLY A 147 -18.24 0.41 10.75
N ILE A 148 -18.05 -0.65 9.96
CA ILE A 148 -16.73 -1.09 9.49
C ILE A 148 -16.55 -0.71 8.02
N VAL A 149 -15.65 0.26 7.78
CA VAL A 149 -15.36 0.78 6.45
C VAL A 149 -14.28 -0.05 5.76
N VAL A 150 -14.65 -0.71 4.67
CA VAL A 150 -13.74 -1.48 3.81
C VAL A 150 -13.77 -0.92 2.38
N ARG A 151 -13.03 -1.49 1.46
CA ARG A 151 -13.05 -1.08 0.05
C ARG A 151 -13.60 -2.20 -0.83
N ASN A 152 -14.75 -1.96 -1.48
CA ASN A 152 -15.22 -2.82 -2.56
C ASN A 152 -14.37 -2.55 -3.81
N ARG A 153 -13.71 -3.60 -4.33
CA ARG A 153 -12.83 -3.52 -5.51
C ARG A 153 -13.41 -4.21 -6.73
N THR A 154 -14.66 -4.63 -6.68
CA THR A 154 -15.33 -5.44 -7.74
C THR A 154 -15.28 -4.78 -9.12
N THR A 155 -15.25 -3.46 -9.20
CA THR A 155 -15.20 -2.69 -10.47
C THR A 155 -13.78 -2.57 -11.05
N GLN A 156 -12.76 -3.02 -10.31
CA GLN A 156 -11.39 -2.98 -10.82
C GLN A 156 -11.09 -4.21 -11.68
N PRO A 157 -10.24 -4.09 -12.70
CA PRO A 157 -9.82 -5.24 -13.50
C PRO A 157 -9.34 -6.39 -12.62
N LEU A 158 -9.75 -7.61 -12.94
CA LEU A 158 -9.40 -8.87 -12.27
C LEU A 158 -9.86 -8.98 -10.79
N CYS A 159 -10.56 -7.97 -10.24
CA CYS A 159 -11.00 -7.93 -8.84
C CYS A 159 -12.49 -8.27 -8.64
N LYS A 160 -13.10 -9.06 -9.55
CA LYS A 160 -14.51 -9.47 -9.40
C LYS A 160 -14.75 -10.12 -8.03
N SER A 161 -15.75 -9.63 -7.31
CA SER A 161 -16.12 -10.07 -5.96
C SER A 161 -14.98 -9.90 -4.92
N CYS A 162 -14.14 -8.86 -5.05
CA CYS A 162 -13.05 -8.61 -4.12
C CYS A 162 -13.36 -7.46 -3.16
N LEU A 163 -13.01 -7.67 -1.89
CA LEU A 163 -12.93 -6.65 -0.85
C LEU A 163 -11.47 -6.44 -0.45
N ARG A 164 -11.12 -5.19 -0.12
CA ARG A 164 -9.81 -4.84 0.42
C ARG A 164 -9.96 -4.38 1.87
N PHE A 165 -9.30 -5.07 2.77
CA PHE A 165 -9.23 -4.76 4.18
C PHE A 165 -7.89 -4.07 4.47
N THR A 166 -7.92 -2.85 5.00
CA THR A 166 -6.70 -2.20 5.51
C THR A 166 -6.30 -2.88 6.81
N VAL A 167 -5.02 -3.16 6.97
CA VAL A 167 -4.48 -3.65 8.26
C VAL A 167 -4.52 -2.49 9.24
N GLY A 168 -5.33 -2.62 10.27
CA GLY A 168 -5.48 -1.67 11.36
C GLY A 168 -4.65 -2.06 12.59
N THR A 169 -4.94 -1.42 13.70
CA THR A 169 -4.48 -1.84 15.02
C THR A 169 -5.09 -3.20 15.38
N GLU A 170 -4.53 -3.88 16.38
CA GLU A 170 -5.06 -5.14 16.90
C GLU A 170 -6.57 -5.02 17.19
N VAL A 171 -6.99 -3.96 17.90
CA VAL A 171 -8.39 -3.71 18.26
C VAL A 171 -9.29 -3.53 17.02
N GLU A 172 -8.80 -2.84 16.00
CA GLU A 172 -9.56 -2.64 14.75
C GLU A 172 -9.67 -3.94 13.95
N ASN A 173 -8.58 -4.72 13.89
CA ASN A 173 -8.58 -6.00 13.23
C ASN A 173 -9.51 -7.01 13.94
N GLU A 174 -9.53 -7.03 15.28
CA GLU A 174 -10.47 -7.85 16.06
C GLU A 174 -11.93 -7.48 15.79
N LYS A 175 -12.25 -6.18 15.72
CA LYS A 175 -13.59 -5.73 15.36
C LYS A 175 -14.00 -6.21 13.96
N LEU A 176 -13.08 -6.14 12.99
CA LEU A 176 -13.32 -6.63 11.64
C LEU A 176 -13.60 -8.14 11.66
N ILE A 177 -12.73 -8.94 12.31
CA ILE A 177 -12.88 -10.40 12.38
C ILE A 177 -14.19 -10.78 13.06
N SER A 178 -14.51 -10.22 14.24
CA SER A 178 -15.76 -10.49 14.94
C SER A 178 -17.00 -10.20 14.08
N ALA A 179 -16.97 -9.10 13.32
CA ALA A 179 -18.06 -8.79 12.40
C ALA A 179 -18.16 -9.80 11.25
N LEU A 180 -17.04 -10.24 10.68
CA LEU A 180 -17.02 -11.24 9.62
C LEU A 180 -17.52 -12.60 10.10
N GLU A 181 -17.15 -13.03 11.31
CA GLU A 181 -17.62 -14.25 11.95
C GLU A 181 -19.15 -14.25 12.16
N GLN A 182 -19.69 -13.15 12.71
CA GLN A 182 -21.14 -12.97 12.85
C GLN A 182 -21.87 -13.07 11.50
N LEU A 183 -21.31 -12.49 10.44
CA LEU A 183 -21.87 -12.56 9.09
C LEU A 183 -21.73 -13.95 8.46
N ALA A 184 -20.79 -14.76 8.90
CA ALA A 184 -20.63 -16.14 8.44
C ALA A 184 -21.65 -17.11 9.04
N VAL A 185 -22.12 -16.83 10.28
CA VAL A 185 -23.14 -17.64 10.98
C VAL A 185 -24.55 -17.28 10.54
N SER A 186 -24.79 -16.04 10.11
CA SER A 186 -26.11 -15.50 9.75
C SER A 186 -26.56 -15.83 8.31
N ASN A 187 -25.96 -16.82 7.67
CA ASN A 187 -26.30 -17.27 6.31
C ASN A 187 -27.17 -18.49 6.32
#